data_87f3ccea793c78ad6d39f742807a19b6
#
_entry.id   87f3ccea793c78ad6d39f742807a19b6
#
_cell.length_a   1.000
_cell.length_b   1.000
_cell.length_c   1.000
_cell.angle_alpha   90.00
_cell.angle_beta   90.00
_cell.angle_gamma   90.00
#
_symmetry.space_group_name_H-M   'P 1'
#
loop_
_entity.id
_entity.type
_entity.pdbx_description
1 polymer ?
#
loop_
_entity_poly.entity_id
_entity_poly.type
_entity_poly.pdbx_seq_one_letter_code
_entity_poly.pdbx_strand_id
1 'polypeptide(L)'
;MKTVLCYYSYHHGNTRKVAEAMAAAGDVTLLDVRTTPTADLSGYDCVGLASGIYGFEVHKALVDFARANLPAGKLVFFVTTYGAAKGAGAKALAAVAAEKACPVLGEFGCKGFDTFGPFALVGGIAKGHPDAQDLADARAFYQTIAASGGRDPE
;
A
#
# COMPACT_ATOMS: atom_id res chain seq x y z
N MET A 1 18.01 2.61 -1.54
CA MET A 1 16.89 3.50 -1.24
C MET A 1 16.24 3.05 0.05
N LYS A 2 16.14 3.94 1.01
CA LYS A 2 15.53 3.67 2.31
C LYS A 2 14.03 3.95 2.24
N THR A 3 13.21 2.93 2.42
CA THR A 3 11.75 3.01 2.25
C THR A 3 11.03 2.70 3.56
N VAL A 4 9.96 3.45 3.83
CA VAL A 4 8.95 3.07 4.82
C VAL A 4 7.65 2.72 4.09
N LEU A 5 7.07 1.57 4.42
CA LEU A 5 5.79 1.15 3.88
C LEU A 5 4.75 1.22 5.01
N CYS A 6 3.91 2.23 4.92
CA CYS A 6 2.85 2.49 5.88
C CYS A 6 1.58 1.78 5.43
N TYR A 7 1.05 0.89 6.25
CA TYR A 7 -0.08 0.07 5.84
C TYR A 7 -1.23 0.12 6.85
N TYR A 8 -2.44 0.05 6.32
CA TYR A 8 -3.64 -0.26 7.06
C TYR A 8 -4.10 -1.65 6.64
N SER A 9 -4.10 -2.59 7.57
CA SER A 9 -4.56 -3.97 7.32
C SER A 9 -5.58 -4.38 8.36
N TYR A 10 -6.73 -4.86 7.90
CA TYR A 10 -7.82 -5.33 8.73
C TYR A 10 -8.41 -6.60 8.10
N HIS A 11 -9.23 -7.35 8.82
CA HIS A 11 -9.67 -8.69 8.40
C HIS A 11 -8.45 -9.52 7.93
N HIS A 12 -8.50 -10.67 7.62
CA HIS A 12 -7.53 -11.66 7.11
C HIS A 12 -6.05 -11.24 6.91
N GLY A 13 -5.67 -9.98 7.17
CA GLY A 13 -4.27 -9.51 7.08
C GLY A 13 -3.69 -9.51 5.67
N ASN A 14 -4.51 -9.33 4.64
CA ASN A 14 -4.08 -9.39 3.24
C ASN A 14 -3.02 -8.33 2.89
N THR A 15 -3.30 -7.08 3.24
CA THR A 15 -2.37 -5.96 2.97
C THR A 15 -1.06 -6.15 3.72
N ARG A 16 -1.12 -6.63 4.96
CA ARG A 16 0.07 -6.92 5.76
C ARG A 16 0.95 -7.99 5.11
N LYS A 17 0.36 -9.05 4.58
CA LYS A 17 1.11 -10.10 3.87
C LYS A 17 1.85 -9.56 2.67
N VAL A 18 1.21 -8.70 1.89
CA VAL A 18 1.84 -8.04 0.74
C VAL A 18 2.96 -7.10 1.19
N ALA A 19 2.72 -6.31 2.23
CA ALA A 19 3.73 -5.41 2.80
C ALA A 19 4.96 -6.18 3.30
N GLU A 20 4.76 -7.30 3.99
CA GLU A 20 5.84 -8.17 4.46
C GLU A 20 6.65 -8.77 3.30
N ALA A 21 5.99 -9.15 2.21
CA ALA A 21 6.67 -9.65 1.01
C ALA A 21 7.57 -8.57 0.38
N MET A 22 7.09 -7.34 0.29
CA MET A 22 7.88 -6.22 -0.21
C MET A 22 9.06 -5.90 0.72
N ALA A 23 8.85 -5.97 2.04
CA ALA A 23 9.90 -5.72 3.02
C ALA A 23 11.04 -6.74 2.91
N ALA A 24 10.75 -7.96 2.50
CA ALA A 24 11.77 -8.98 2.27
C ALA A 24 12.62 -8.72 1.01
N ALA A 25 12.19 -7.81 0.13
CA ALA A 25 12.84 -7.54 -1.15
C ALA A 25 13.80 -6.34 -1.13
N GLY A 26 13.96 -5.65 0.00
CA GLY A 26 14.85 -4.49 0.08
C GLY A 26 14.91 -3.84 1.46
N ASP A 27 15.44 -2.62 1.51
CA ASP A 27 15.52 -1.83 2.75
C ASP A 27 14.19 -1.14 3.01
N VAL A 28 13.25 -1.89 3.57
CA VAL A 28 11.88 -1.45 3.83
C VAL A 28 11.55 -1.61 5.31
N THR A 29 11.18 -0.51 5.94
CA THR A 29 10.61 -0.50 7.28
C THR A 29 9.09 -0.54 7.16
N LEU A 30 8.44 -1.44 7.89
CA LEU A 30 6.98 -1.52 7.95
C LEU A 30 6.44 -0.65 9.09
N LEU A 31 5.36 0.07 8.81
CA LEU A 31 4.66 0.89 9.81
C LEU A 31 3.15 0.61 9.74
N ASP A 32 2.59 0.11 10.84
CA ASP A 32 1.16 -0.12 10.98
C ASP A 32 0.49 1.17 11.43
N VAL A 33 -0.29 1.81 10.55
CA VAL A 33 -0.94 3.09 10.86
C VAL A 33 -2.05 2.96 11.91
N ARG A 34 -2.54 1.74 12.16
CA ARG A 34 -3.55 1.50 13.22
C ARG A 34 -2.96 1.68 14.61
N THR A 35 -1.69 1.35 14.78
CA THR A 35 -0.97 1.44 16.06
C THR A 35 -0.06 2.66 16.14
N THR A 36 0.31 3.24 15.00
CA THR A 36 1.23 4.37 14.90
C THR A 36 0.62 5.45 14.00
N PRO A 37 -0.36 6.22 14.50
CA PRO A 37 -1.06 7.21 13.66
C PRO A 37 -0.26 8.49 13.40
N THR A 38 0.84 8.68 14.09
CA THR A 38 1.74 9.83 13.94
C THR A 38 3.17 9.35 13.83
N ALA A 39 3.87 9.78 12.79
CA ALA A 39 5.26 9.39 12.56
C ALA A 39 6.00 10.47 11.77
N ASP A 40 7.31 10.60 12.04
CA ASP A 40 8.21 11.41 11.23
C ASP A 40 8.75 10.54 10.08
N LEU A 41 8.32 10.84 8.87
CA LEU A 41 8.71 10.11 7.66
C LEU A 41 9.84 10.80 6.88
N SER A 42 10.40 11.90 7.40
CA SER A 42 11.41 12.71 6.69
C SER A 42 12.73 11.97 6.43
N GLY A 43 13.07 10.99 7.27
CA GLY A 43 14.31 10.23 7.16
C GLY A 43 14.31 9.13 6.09
N TYR A 44 13.21 8.94 5.37
CA TYR A 44 13.09 7.94 4.31
C TYR A 44 13.17 8.58 2.94
N ASP A 45 13.72 7.85 1.97
CA ASP A 45 13.79 8.31 0.57
C ASP A 45 12.44 8.15 -0.13
N CYS A 46 11.67 7.14 0.26
CA CYS A 46 10.39 6.79 -0.35
C CYS A 46 9.39 6.32 0.68
N VAL A 47 8.13 6.67 0.47
CA VAL A 47 7.01 6.25 1.32
C VAL A 47 6.02 5.43 0.49
N GLY A 48 5.83 4.17 0.88
CA GLY A 48 4.74 3.33 0.38
C GLY A 48 3.49 3.50 1.24
N LEU A 49 2.33 3.51 0.61
CA LEU A 49 1.03 3.61 1.27
C LEU A 49 0.16 2.43 0.82
N ALA A 50 -0.19 1.57 1.75
CA ALA A 50 -0.85 0.30 1.47
C ALA A 50 -2.15 0.13 2.26
N SER A 51 -3.22 -0.28 1.59
CA SER A 51 -4.52 -0.53 2.22
C SER A 51 -5.30 -1.60 1.46
N GLY A 52 -6.18 -2.30 2.18
CA GLY A 52 -7.29 -3.00 1.54
C GLY A 52 -8.27 -1.99 0.93
N ILE A 53 -9.12 -2.49 0.03
CA ILE A 53 -10.25 -1.73 -0.51
C ILE A 53 -11.48 -2.05 0.32
N TYR A 54 -12.03 -1.04 0.96
CA TYR A 54 -13.20 -1.12 1.84
C TYR A 54 -14.30 -0.21 1.28
N GLY A 55 -15.42 -0.79 0.91
CA GLY A 55 -16.50 0.00 0.30
C GLY A 55 -16.05 0.74 -0.96
N PHE A 56 -15.28 0.06 -1.83
CA PHE A 56 -14.72 0.56 -3.09
C PHE A 56 -13.59 1.58 -2.98
N GLU A 57 -13.10 1.86 -1.77
CA GLU A 57 -12.02 2.84 -1.54
C GLU A 57 -10.99 2.31 -0.56
N VAL A 58 -9.80 2.90 -0.58
CA VAL A 58 -8.80 2.67 0.48
C VAL A 58 -9.34 3.18 1.81
N HIS A 59 -8.85 2.62 2.91
CA HIS A 59 -9.34 2.98 4.23
C HIS A 59 -9.03 4.44 4.56
N LYS A 60 -10.05 5.14 5.09
CA LYS A 60 -9.94 6.56 5.48
C LYS A 60 -8.78 6.83 6.43
N ALA A 61 -8.51 5.92 7.36
CA ALA A 61 -7.40 6.08 8.32
C ALA A 61 -6.05 6.21 7.64
N LEU A 62 -5.82 5.49 6.52
CA LEU A 62 -4.58 5.63 5.75
C LEU A 62 -4.52 6.97 5.02
N VAL A 63 -5.63 7.43 4.46
CA VAL A 63 -5.70 8.75 3.80
C VAL A 63 -5.41 9.86 4.81
N ASP A 64 -6.03 9.80 5.99
CA ASP A 64 -5.81 10.76 7.06
C ASP A 64 -4.35 10.73 7.55
N PHE A 65 -3.78 9.54 7.70
CA PHE A 65 -2.36 9.37 8.04
C PHE A 65 -1.44 10.03 7.00
N ALA A 66 -1.68 9.78 5.72
CA ALA A 66 -0.89 10.37 4.64
C ALA A 66 -0.99 11.91 4.65
N ARG A 67 -2.21 12.43 4.82
CA ARG A 67 -2.42 13.88 4.85
C ARG A 67 -1.70 14.54 6.02
N ALA A 68 -1.65 13.89 7.17
CA ALA A 68 -1.01 14.41 8.38
C ALA A 68 0.52 14.23 8.40
N ASN A 69 1.04 13.14 7.83
CA ASN A 69 2.43 12.73 8.06
C ASN A 69 3.31 12.72 6.81
N LEU A 70 2.75 12.67 5.59
CA LEU A 70 3.54 12.59 4.37
C LEU A 70 4.26 13.92 4.12
N PRO A 71 5.61 13.94 4.04
CA PRO A 71 6.34 15.17 3.72
C PRO A 71 6.10 15.60 2.28
N ALA A 72 6.06 16.89 2.04
CA ALA A 72 5.96 17.44 0.68
C ALA A 72 7.16 17.01 -0.19
N GLY A 73 6.90 16.70 -1.45
CA GLY A 73 7.93 16.33 -2.42
C GLY A 73 8.51 14.93 -2.26
N LYS A 74 8.03 14.13 -1.30
CA LYS A 74 8.52 12.78 -1.05
C LYS A 74 8.10 11.83 -2.18
N LEU A 75 9.00 10.95 -2.62
CA LEU A 75 8.65 9.86 -3.55
C LEU A 75 7.67 8.91 -2.88
N VAL A 76 6.62 8.50 -3.59
CA VAL A 76 5.59 7.62 -3.06
C VAL A 76 5.22 6.52 -4.04
N PHE A 77 4.67 5.42 -3.52
CA PHE A 77 3.98 4.40 -4.30
C PHE A 77 2.78 3.87 -3.50
N PHE A 78 1.85 3.25 -4.20
CA PHE A 78 0.62 2.76 -3.59
C PHE A 78 0.46 1.26 -3.75
N VAL A 79 -0.16 0.63 -2.75
CA VAL A 79 -0.46 -0.80 -2.74
C VAL A 79 -1.91 -1.00 -2.30
N THR A 80 -2.67 -1.78 -3.06
CA THR A 80 -4.04 -2.12 -2.71
C THR A 80 -4.27 -3.63 -2.75
N THR A 81 -5.12 -4.12 -1.83
CA THR A 81 -5.63 -5.48 -1.87
C THR A 81 -7.16 -5.44 -1.94
N TYR A 82 -7.76 -6.30 -2.76
CA TYR A 82 -9.20 -6.26 -3.01
C TYR A 82 -9.76 -7.67 -3.24
N GLY A 83 -11.06 -7.85 -2.94
CA GLY A 83 -11.75 -9.13 -3.15
C GLY A 83 -12.21 -9.30 -4.60
N ALA A 84 -13.28 -8.62 -4.98
CA ALA A 84 -13.88 -8.75 -6.31
C ALA A 84 -13.32 -7.73 -7.29
N ALA A 85 -13.23 -6.46 -6.88
CA ALA A 85 -12.84 -5.37 -7.75
C ALA A 85 -12.04 -4.33 -6.98
N LYS A 86 -11.13 -3.68 -7.69
CA LYS A 86 -10.26 -2.64 -7.18
C LYS A 86 -11.02 -1.34 -6.80
N GLY A 87 -12.22 -1.12 -7.34
CA GLY A 87 -13.01 0.10 -7.11
C GLY A 87 -12.25 1.34 -7.54
N ALA A 88 -12.25 2.36 -6.67
CA ALA A 88 -11.48 3.58 -6.90
C ALA A 88 -9.96 3.39 -6.74
N GLY A 89 -9.52 2.20 -6.29
CA GLY A 89 -8.10 1.91 -6.06
C GLY A 89 -7.47 2.92 -5.10
N ALA A 90 -6.31 3.43 -5.46
CA ALA A 90 -5.56 4.40 -4.66
C ALA A 90 -5.90 5.87 -4.99
N LYS A 91 -7.04 6.16 -5.62
CA LYS A 91 -7.41 7.52 -6.06
C LYS A 91 -7.30 8.57 -4.96
N ALA A 92 -7.79 8.26 -3.76
CA ALA A 92 -7.72 9.20 -2.63
C ALA A 92 -6.28 9.46 -2.18
N LEU A 93 -5.41 8.45 -2.23
CA LEU A 93 -3.99 8.60 -1.93
C LEU A 93 -3.27 9.42 -3.00
N ALA A 94 -3.63 9.20 -4.26
CA ALA A 94 -3.08 9.99 -5.37
C ALA A 94 -3.44 11.47 -5.24
N ALA A 95 -4.65 11.79 -4.77
CA ALA A 95 -5.06 13.15 -4.49
C ALA A 95 -4.19 13.81 -3.40
N VAL A 96 -3.91 13.09 -2.32
CA VAL A 96 -3.00 13.60 -1.25
C VAL A 96 -1.59 13.82 -1.80
N ALA A 97 -1.07 12.89 -2.58
CA ALA A 97 0.24 13.02 -3.21
C ALA A 97 0.31 14.26 -4.11
N ALA A 98 -0.74 14.52 -4.91
CA ALA A 98 -0.81 15.70 -5.76
C ALA A 98 -0.84 16.99 -4.94
N GLU A 99 -1.63 17.04 -3.87
CA GLU A 99 -1.68 18.20 -2.95
C GLU A 99 -0.30 18.53 -2.35
N LYS A 100 0.52 17.51 -2.11
CA LYS A 100 1.85 17.65 -1.48
C LYS A 100 3.00 17.64 -2.48
N ALA A 101 2.72 17.64 -3.77
CA ALA A 101 3.72 17.57 -4.84
C ALA A 101 4.67 16.36 -4.71
N CYS A 102 4.12 15.22 -4.29
CA CYS A 102 4.85 13.97 -4.16
C CYS A 102 4.83 13.20 -5.48
N PRO A 103 5.98 12.92 -6.11
CA PRO A 103 6.00 12.08 -7.31
C PRO A 103 5.55 10.66 -7.01
N VAL A 104 4.63 10.12 -7.81
CA VAL A 104 4.12 8.76 -7.68
C VAL A 104 4.93 7.83 -8.59
N LEU A 105 5.67 6.89 -8.00
CA LEU A 105 6.53 5.96 -8.74
C LEU A 105 5.75 4.80 -9.35
N GLY A 106 4.61 4.43 -8.78
CA GLY A 106 3.78 3.35 -9.29
C GLY A 106 2.68 2.93 -8.33
N GLU A 107 1.86 2.00 -8.78
CA GLU A 107 0.78 1.40 -8.02
C GLU A 107 0.76 -0.12 -8.26
N PHE A 108 0.63 -0.89 -7.18
CA PHE A 108 0.46 -2.33 -7.21
C PHE A 108 -0.87 -2.70 -6.58
N GLY A 109 -1.57 -3.67 -7.17
CA GLY A 109 -2.78 -4.22 -6.59
C GLY A 109 -2.88 -5.71 -6.82
N CYS A 110 -3.41 -6.44 -5.84
CA CYS A 110 -3.69 -7.86 -5.98
C CYS A 110 -4.95 -8.25 -5.20
N LYS A 111 -5.46 -9.44 -5.49
CA LYS A 111 -6.60 -10.00 -4.77
C LYS A 111 -6.23 -10.38 -3.35
N GLY A 112 -7.21 -10.30 -2.46
CA GLY A 112 -7.13 -10.74 -1.08
C GLY A 112 -8.44 -11.38 -0.65
N PHE A 113 -8.38 -12.37 0.25
CA PHE A 113 -9.56 -13.05 0.76
C PHE A 113 -10.50 -12.03 1.42
N ASP A 114 -11.76 -12.01 0.99
CA ASP A 114 -12.75 -11.02 1.40
C ASP A 114 -14.04 -11.69 1.83
N THR A 115 -14.49 -11.39 3.05
CA THR A 115 -15.76 -11.84 3.63
C THR A 115 -16.70 -10.68 3.93
N PHE A 116 -16.44 -9.49 3.40
CA PHE A 116 -17.25 -8.29 3.68
C PHE A 116 -18.63 -8.39 3.04
N GLY A 117 -19.67 -8.01 3.82
CA GLY A 117 -21.06 -7.92 3.33
C GLY A 117 -21.58 -9.24 2.76
N PRO A 118 -22.16 -9.23 1.55
CA PRO A 118 -22.75 -10.42 0.94
C PRO A 118 -21.74 -11.54 0.65
N PHE A 119 -20.44 -11.24 0.60
CA PHE A 119 -19.40 -12.26 0.39
C PHE A 119 -19.33 -13.25 1.54
N ALA A 120 -19.68 -12.84 2.76
CA ALA A 120 -19.73 -13.73 3.91
C ALA A 120 -20.76 -14.85 3.74
N LEU A 121 -21.86 -14.61 3.01
CA LEU A 121 -22.93 -15.58 2.78
C LEU A 121 -22.49 -16.76 1.92
N VAL A 122 -21.47 -16.58 1.10
CA VAL A 122 -20.88 -17.62 0.24
C VAL A 122 -19.53 -18.11 0.75
N GLY A 123 -19.19 -17.81 2.01
CA GLY A 123 -17.91 -18.21 2.63
C GLY A 123 -16.72 -17.34 2.20
N GLY A 124 -16.97 -16.16 1.62
CA GLY A 124 -15.95 -15.27 1.15
C GLY A 124 -15.60 -15.45 -0.33
N ILE A 125 -14.81 -14.52 -0.86
CA ILE A 125 -14.30 -14.55 -2.23
C ILE A 125 -12.78 -14.41 -2.24
N ALA A 126 -12.15 -14.75 -3.35
CA ALA A 126 -10.70 -14.70 -3.53
C ALA A 126 -9.94 -15.50 -2.46
N LYS A 127 -10.49 -16.65 -2.03
CA LYS A 127 -9.82 -17.56 -1.09
C LYS A 127 -8.43 -17.93 -1.60
N GLY A 128 -7.46 -18.00 -0.68
CA GLY A 128 -6.07 -18.28 -1.01
C GLY A 128 -5.29 -17.09 -1.57
N HIS A 129 -5.91 -15.92 -1.68
CA HIS A 129 -5.23 -14.68 -2.06
C HIS A 129 -4.98 -13.76 -0.85
N PRO A 130 -3.84 -13.07 -0.78
CA PRO A 130 -2.74 -13.17 -1.76
C PRO A 130 -2.13 -14.58 -1.78
N ASP A 131 -1.88 -15.09 -2.98
CA ASP A 131 -1.20 -16.37 -3.17
C ASP A 131 0.31 -16.16 -3.39
N ALA A 132 1.05 -17.26 -3.64
CA ALA A 132 2.49 -17.20 -3.84
C ALA A 132 2.87 -16.32 -5.05
N GLN A 133 2.06 -16.33 -6.11
CA GLN A 133 2.29 -15.50 -7.29
C GLN A 133 2.05 -14.02 -6.98
N ASP A 134 0.98 -13.70 -6.26
CA ASP A 134 0.70 -12.32 -5.82
C ASP A 134 1.87 -11.75 -5.00
N LEU A 135 2.42 -12.54 -4.09
CA LEU A 135 3.54 -12.13 -3.26
C LEU A 135 4.84 -12.00 -4.07
N ALA A 136 5.06 -12.87 -5.06
CA ALA A 136 6.20 -12.75 -5.97
C ALA A 136 6.09 -11.49 -6.83
N ASP A 137 4.90 -11.18 -7.34
CA ASP A 137 4.62 -9.96 -8.11
C ASP A 137 4.81 -8.70 -7.25
N ALA A 138 4.43 -8.76 -5.98
CA ALA A 138 4.64 -7.67 -5.04
C ALA A 138 6.14 -7.38 -4.83
N ARG A 139 6.95 -8.42 -4.66
CA ARG A 139 8.41 -8.28 -4.55
C ARG A 139 9.03 -7.70 -5.82
N ALA A 140 8.60 -8.18 -6.97
CA ALA A 140 9.08 -7.69 -8.27
C ALA A 140 8.71 -6.22 -8.48
N PHE A 141 7.49 -5.84 -8.12
CA PHE A 141 7.05 -4.45 -8.16
C PHE A 141 7.93 -3.56 -7.28
N TYR A 142 8.19 -3.96 -6.05
CA TYR A 142 9.03 -3.15 -5.15
C TYR A 142 10.46 -3.03 -5.70
N GLN A 143 11.02 -4.08 -6.28
CA GLN A 143 12.35 -4.02 -6.89
C GLN A 143 12.38 -3.00 -8.04
N THR A 144 11.31 -2.89 -8.82
CA THR A 144 11.17 -1.87 -9.87
C THR A 144 11.11 -0.45 -9.25
N ILE A 145 10.37 -0.28 -8.16
CA ILE A 145 10.30 0.99 -7.43
C ILE A 145 11.68 1.40 -6.91
N ALA A 146 12.40 0.48 -6.28
CA ALA A 146 13.74 0.74 -5.74
C ALA A 146 14.73 1.15 -6.83
N ALA A 147 14.66 0.52 -8.00
CA ALA A 147 15.49 0.87 -9.15
C ALA A 147 15.14 2.24 -9.72
N SER A 148 13.84 2.61 -9.73
CA SER A 148 13.37 3.91 -10.24
C SER A 148 13.76 5.07 -9.30
N GLY A 149 13.61 4.86 -7.98
CA GLY A 149 13.94 5.88 -6.98
C GLY A 149 15.42 6.17 -6.83
N GLY A 150 16.28 5.25 -7.28
CA GLY A 150 17.73 5.42 -7.27
C GLY A 150 18.32 6.15 -8.48
N ARG A 151 17.50 6.56 -9.44
CA ARG A 151 17.95 7.33 -10.60
C ARG A 151 17.82 8.81 -10.31
N ASP A 152 18.94 9.53 -10.46
CA ASP A 152 18.89 10.99 -10.43
C ASP A 152 17.98 11.47 -11.57
N PRO A 153 17.13 12.46 -11.32
CA PRO A 153 16.38 13.08 -12.41
C PRO A 153 17.36 13.75 -13.38
N GLU A 154 17.35 13.25 -14.62
CA GLU A 154 18.04 13.92 -15.69
C GLU A 154 17.36 15.24 -16.06
#